data_8ff05a32387bf1c1c5bebad8c4269a52
#
_entry.id   8ff05a32387bf1c1c5bebad8c4269a52
#
_cell.length_a   1.000
_cell.length_b   1.000
_cell.length_c   1.000
_cell.angle_alpha   90.00
_cell.angle_beta   90.00
_cell.angle_gamma   90.00
#
_symmetry.space_group_name_H-M   'P 1'
#
loop_
_entity.id
_entity.type
_entity.pdbx_description
1 polymer ?
#
loop_
_entity_poly.entity_id
_entity_poly.type
_entity_poly.pdbx_seq_one_letter_code
_entity_poly.pdbx_strand_id
1 'polypeptide(L)'
;LNAIARAAASGANIAMISRGGYGLTRLLTQLPYKAIAKSIDNGTQYVGLSDFTAFQLAVYAKTQRITWQGPALGEDFGPESEPDDIMQACFDDLCLEQGEGTGWRMPVESLQKNVKVNNAVLWGGNLAVLTSMLGTPYFPLVKKGVLFLEDVGEHPYKIERMLTQLLNAGVLQNQKAIVFGQFTSYKLIPHDKGFKLKTVIDRLRTELKIPVLTGLPFGHVSTKVLLPIGAKVDLATEGRDAFLVWGHI
;
A
#
# COMPACT_ATOMS: atom_id res chain seq x y z
N LEU A 1 13.23 12.27 12.72
CA LEU A 1 12.77 11.80 14.05
C LEU A 1 11.99 12.86 14.80
N ASN A 2 12.53 14.08 14.98
CA ASN A 2 11.87 15.15 15.73
C ASN A 2 10.49 15.52 15.16
N ALA A 3 10.31 15.52 13.84
CA ALA A 3 9.01 15.79 13.22
C ALA A 3 7.98 14.70 13.59
N ILE A 4 8.35 13.43 13.51
CA ILE A 4 7.48 12.31 13.88
C ILE A 4 7.13 12.36 15.38
N ALA A 5 8.12 12.66 16.25
CA ALA A 5 7.88 12.79 17.68
C ALA A 5 6.92 13.96 17.99
N ARG A 6 7.06 15.10 17.29
CA ARG A 6 6.15 16.24 17.42
C ARG A 6 4.75 15.88 16.93
N ALA A 7 4.62 15.20 15.79
CA ALA A 7 3.32 14.74 15.27
C ALA A 7 2.63 13.83 16.31
N ALA A 8 3.35 12.87 16.89
CA ALA A 8 2.80 11.98 17.91
C ALA A 8 2.40 12.69 19.23
N ALA A 9 2.93 13.88 19.49
CA ALA A 9 2.61 14.67 20.69
C ALA A 9 1.61 15.80 20.42
N SER A 10 1.25 16.06 19.16
CA SER A 10 0.50 17.27 18.76
C SER A 10 -0.98 17.21 19.10
N GLY A 11 -1.56 16.01 19.21
CA GLY A 11 -3.01 15.83 19.29
C GLY A 11 -3.76 16.16 17.98
N ALA A 12 -3.04 16.24 16.85
CA ALA A 12 -3.67 16.47 15.54
C ALA A 12 -4.45 15.24 15.10
N ASN A 13 -5.60 15.44 14.46
CA ASN A 13 -6.40 14.35 13.91
C ASN A 13 -5.70 13.70 12.71
N ILE A 14 -5.00 14.49 11.89
CA ILE A 14 -4.27 14.00 10.71
C ILE A 14 -2.78 14.36 10.84
N ALA A 15 -1.92 13.37 10.65
CA ALA A 15 -0.48 13.50 10.50
C ALA A 15 -0.06 13.01 9.12
N MET A 16 -0.01 13.92 8.15
CA MET A 16 0.29 13.63 6.75
C MET A 16 1.74 13.96 6.40
N ILE A 17 2.36 13.15 5.54
CA ILE A 17 3.68 13.49 4.99
C ILE A 17 3.57 14.68 4.02
N SER A 18 4.61 15.51 3.97
CA SER A 18 4.67 16.60 2.99
C SER A 18 4.96 16.08 1.57
N ARG A 19 5.77 15.03 1.45
CA ARG A 19 6.15 14.38 0.19
C ARG A 19 6.72 12.98 0.46
N GLY A 20 6.82 12.17 -0.59
CA GLY A 20 7.66 10.98 -0.58
C GLY A 20 9.15 11.31 -0.37
N GLY A 21 10.02 10.34 -0.50
CA GLY A 21 11.45 10.57 -0.31
C GLY A 21 12.25 9.30 -0.17
N TYR A 22 13.30 9.38 0.65
CA TYR A 22 14.22 8.28 0.91
C TYR A 22 14.78 8.38 2.32
N GLY A 23 14.99 7.23 2.96
CA GLY A 23 15.79 7.12 4.17
C GLY A 23 15.02 6.86 5.46
N LEU A 24 13.71 6.69 5.45
CA LEU A 24 12.94 6.33 6.64
C LEU A 24 13.40 4.99 7.23
N THR A 25 13.87 4.06 6.42
CA THR A 25 14.43 2.79 6.88
C THR A 25 15.61 2.95 7.86
N ARG A 26 16.36 4.06 7.77
CA ARG A 26 17.45 4.39 8.72
C ARG A 26 16.94 4.78 10.11
N LEU A 27 15.69 5.21 10.20
CA LEU A 27 15.12 5.78 11.43
C LEU A 27 14.33 4.75 12.23
N LEU A 28 14.02 3.58 11.68
CA LEU A 28 13.10 2.60 12.26
C LEU A 28 13.49 2.16 13.67
N THR A 29 14.80 2.04 13.97
CA THR A 29 15.30 1.67 15.31
C THR A 29 15.02 2.72 16.38
N GLN A 30 14.83 3.99 15.97
CA GLN A 30 14.73 5.15 16.86
C GLN A 30 13.31 5.74 16.90
N LEU A 31 12.35 5.16 16.18
CA LEU A 31 10.98 5.66 16.18
C LEU A 31 10.35 5.50 17.57
N PRO A 32 9.62 6.51 18.04
CA PRO A 32 8.94 6.47 19.34
C PRO A 32 7.62 5.67 19.25
N TYR A 33 7.70 4.36 18.99
CA TYR A 33 6.53 3.50 18.73
C TYR A 33 5.43 3.60 19.77
N LYS A 34 5.79 3.72 21.07
CA LYS A 34 4.81 3.87 22.14
C LYS A 34 4.02 5.18 22.03
N ALA A 35 4.70 6.28 21.70
CA ALA A 35 4.07 7.58 21.54
C ALA A 35 3.18 7.60 20.28
N ILE A 36 3.66 7.02 19.16
CA ILE A 36 2.90 6.87 17.93
C ILE A 36 1.64 6.04 18.18
N ALA A 37 1.77 4.88 18.83
CA ALA A 37 0.61 4.03 19.16
C ALA A 37 -0.41 4.78 20.01
N LYS A 38 0.05 5.50 21.05
CA LYS A 38 -0.82 6.32 21.90
C LYS A 38 -1.52 7.42 21.12
N SER A 39 -0.84 8.10 20.18
CA SER A 39 -1.49 9.13 19.36
C SER A 39 -2.55 8.54 18.43
N ILE A 40 -2.30 7.34 17.86
CA ILE A 40 -3.31 6.63 17.06
C ILE A 40 -4.51 6.23 17.94
N ASP A 41 -4.27 5.69 19.13
CA ASP A 41 -5.34 5.34 20.07
C ASP A 41 -6.16 6.57 20.51
N ASN A 42 -5.60 7.77 20.39
CA ASN A 42 -6.26 9.06 20.66
C ASN A 42 -6.87 9.70 19.39
N GLY A 43 -6.89 9.00 18.26
CA GLY A 43 -7.54 9.45 17.01
C GLY A 43 -6.62 10.06 15.96
N THR A 44 -5.29 10.10 16.16
CA THR A 44 -4.38 10.62 15.12
C THR A 44 -4.27 9.61 13.96
N GLN A 45 -4.67 10.02 12.75
CA GLN A 45 -4.50 9.24 11.51
C GLN A 45 -3.19 9.61 10.81
N TYR A 46 -2.29 8.64 10.65
CA TYR A 46 -1.02 8.83 9.91
C TYR A 46 -1.21 8.47 8.45
N VAL A 47 -1.01 9.44 7.55
CA VAL A 47 -1.28 9.31 6.11
C VAL A 47 -0.03 9.54 5.28
N GLY A 48 0.19 8.73 4.26
CA GLY A 48 1.26 8.91 3.28
C GLY A 48 1.52 7.68 2.43
N LEU A 49 2.49 7.79 1.50
CA LEU A 49 2.87 6.73 0.55
C LEU A 49 4.39 6.69 0.35
N SER A 50 4.84 5.90 -0.63
CA SER A 50 6.26 5.85 -1.04
C SER A 50 7.18 5.36 0.10
N ASP A 51 8.26 6.06 0.40
CA ASP A 51 9.18 5.73 1.51
C ASP A 51 8.48 5.65 2.88
N PHE A 52 7.31 6.32 3.02
CA PHE A 52 6.49 6.24 4.22
C PHE A 52 5.94 4.83 4.50
N THR A 53 5.90 3.96 3.49
CA THR A 53 5.64 2.53 3.65
C THR A 53 6.53 1.90 4.75
N ALA A 54 7.79 2.33 4.87
CA ALA A 54 8.68 1.84 5.92
C ALA A 54 8.17 2.16 7.32
N PHE A 55 7.68 3.40 7.53
CA PHE A 55 7.08 3.83 8.79
C PHE A 55 5.82 3.01 9.10
N GLN A 56 4.91 2.91 8.14
CA GLN A 56 3.61 2.26 8.32
C GLN A 56 3.75 0.77 8.64
N LEU A 57 4.58 0.05 7.88
CA LEU A 57 4.84 -1.36 8.13
C LEU A 57 5.52 -1.58 9.49
N ALA A 58 6.47 -0.72 9.86
CA ALA A 58 7.15 -0.81 11.15
C ALA A 58 6.19 -0.49 12.33
N VAL A 59 5.33 0.51 12.19
CA VAL A 59 4.30 0.82 13.19
C VAL A 59 3.37 -0.37 13.36
N TYR A 60 2.88 -0.94 12.25
CA TYR A 60 2.03 -2.13 12.34
C TYR A 60 2.77 -3.33 12.96
N ALA A 61 3.99 -3.61 12.55
CA ALA A 61 4.80 -4.72 13.11
C ALA A 61 5.03 -4.60 14.61
N LYS A 62 5.21 -3.37 15.12
CA LYS A 62 5.55 -3.10 16.52
C LYS A 62 4.34 -2.85 17.42
N THR A 63 3.24 -2.37 16.88
CA THR A 63 2.13 -1.86 17.69
C THR A 63 0.77 -2.42 17.30
N GLN A 64 0.64 -3.02 16.12
CA GLN A 64 -0.62 -3.49 15.53
C GLN A 64 -1.65 -2.35 15.34
N ARG A 65 -1.19 -1.10 15.23
CA ARG A 65 -2.05 0.06 14.98
C ARG A 65 -2.16 0.32 13.49
N ILE A 66 -3.34 0.82 13.09
CA ILE A 66 -3.66 1.15 11.70
C ILE A 66 -3.00 2.47 11.32
N THR A 67 -2.52 2.54 10.10
CA THR A 67 -2.05 3.75 9.43
C THR A 67 -2.57 3.73 8.00
N TRP A 68 -2.57 4.87 7.30
CA TRP A 68 -3.22 4.99 6.01
C TRP A 68 -2.21 5.22 4.89
N GLN A 69 -2.18 4.32 3.93
CA GLN A 69 -1.60 4.63 2.63
C GLN A 69 -2.53 5.61 1.91
N GLY A 70 -1.98 6.72 1.44
CA GLY A 70 -2.78 7.81 0.88
C GLY A 70 -1.92 8.94 0.33
N PRO A 71 -2.50 10.13 0.12
CA PRO A 71 -1.82 11.25 -0.50
C PRO A 71 -0.68 11.81 0.36
N ALA A 72 0.16 12.62 -0.30
CA ALA A 72 1.16 13.49 0.32
C ALA A 72 0.77 14.96 0.12
N LEU A 73 0.91 15.78 1.16
CA LEU A 73 0.43 17.16 1.14
C LEU A 73 1.00 17.98 -0.04
N GLY A 74 2.32 17.93 -0.25
CA GLY A 74 2.97 18.75 -1.27
C GLY A 74 2.85 18.19 -2.69
N GLU A 75 2.63 16.89 -2.84
CA GLU A 75 2.55 16.24 -4.17
C GLU A 75 1.12 16.21 -4.70
N ASP A 76 0.13 16.07 -3.82
CA ASP A 76 -1.26 15.85 -4.20
C ASP A 76 -2.18 17.05 -3.95
N PHE A 77 -1.85 17.90 -2.95
CA PHE A 77 -2.62 19.12 -2.62
C PHE A 77 -1.83 20.41 -2.84
N GLY A 78 -0.54 20.33 -3.16
CA GLY A 78 0.34 21.47 -3.36
C GLY A 78 0.52 21.96 -4.80
N PRO A 79 0.22 21.21 -5.87
CA PRO A 79 0.27 21.69 -7.24
C PRO A 79 -0.69 22.85 -7.50
N GLU A 80 -0.42 23.64 -8.57
CA GLU A 80 -1.33 24.70 -9.01
C GLU A 80 -2.65 24.16 -9.62
N SER A 81 -2.64 22.88 -10.05
CA SER A 81 -3.85 22.18 -10.50
C SER A 81 -4.69 21.72 -9.31
N GLU A 82 -6.01 21.68 -9.51
CA GLU A 82 -6.93 21.11 -8.53
C GLU A 82 -6.53 19.65 -8.19
N PRO A 83 -6.66 19.23 -6.93
CA PRO A 83 -6.50 17.84 -6.53
C PRO A 83 -7.44 16.92 -7.33
N ASP A 84 -7.05 15.66 -7.49
CA ASP A 84 -7.91 14.65 -8.12
C ASP A 84 -9.18 14.42 -7.27
N ASP A 85 -10.36 14.50 -7.89
CA ASP A 85 -11.65 14.44 -7.21
C ASP A 85 -11.86 13.15 -6.41
N ILE A 86 -11.40 11.99 -6.94
CA ILE A 86 -11.53 10.71 -6.26
C ILE A 86 -10.60 10.65 -5.06
N MET A 87 -9.37 11.09 -5.23
CA MET A 87 -8.39 11.13 -4.15
C MET A 87 -8.85 12.06 -3.02
N GLN A 88 -9.37 13.24 -3.38
CA GLN A 88 -9.90 14.20 -2.41
C GLN A 88 -11.11 13.63 -1.68
N ALA A 89 -12.09 13.05 -2.39
CA ALA A 89 -13.25 12.41 -1.77
C ALA A 89 -12.86 11.31 -0.77
N CYS A 90 -11.92 10.43 -1.14
CA CYS A 90 -11.41 9.41 -0.23
C CYS A 90 -10.70 10.02 1.00
N PHE A 91 -10.01 11.14 0.84
CA PHE A 91 -9.36 11.83 1.95
C PHE A 91 -10.38 12.53 2.85
N ASP A 92 -11.42 13.14 2.27
CA ASP A 92 -12.53 13.75 3.02
C ASP A 92 -13.29 12.66 3.81
N ASP A 93 -13.53 11.49 3.23
CA ASP A 93 -14.12 10.34 3.93
C ASP A 93 -13.28 9.92 5.15
N LEU A 94 -11.95 9.91 5.04
CA LEU A 94 -11.07 9.67 6.19
C LEU A 94 -11.22 10.75 7.26
N CYS A 95 -11.24 12.02 6.86
CA CYS A 95 -11.38 13.16 7.80
C CYS A 95 -12.72 13.15 8.53
N LEU A 96 -13.76 12.65 7.88
CA LEU A 96 -15.13 12.56 8.41
C LEU A 96 -15.45 11.20 9.07
N GLU A 97 -14.50 10.26 9.06
CA GLU A 97 -14.67 8.89 9.58
C GLU A 97 -15.84 8.15 8.90
N GLN A 98 -16.02 8.37 7.57
CA GLN A 98 -17.14 7.82 6.79
C GLN A 98 -16.72 6.74 5.76
N GLY A 99 -15.42 6.63 5.46
CA GLY A 99 -14.90 5.69 4.47
C GLY A 99 -14.93 4.25 4.94
N GLU A 100 -15.73 3.40 4.31
CA GLU A 100 -15.87 1.97 4.66
C GLU A 100 -15.18 1.01 3.69
N GLY A 101 -14.73 1.50 2.53
CA GLY A 101 -14.14 0.65 1.49
C GLY A 101 -13.81 1.41 0.22
N THR A 102 -13.33 0.67 -0.76
CA THR A 102 -13.06 1.17 -2.11
C THR A 102 -13.41 0.12 -3.15
N GLY A 103 -13.70 0.58 -4.37
CA GLY A 103 -13.94 -0.30 -5.51
C GLY A 103 -13.17 0.17 -6.74
N TRP A 104 -12.84 -0.77 -7.63
CA TRP A 104 -12.21 -0.45 -8.91
C TRP A 104 -12.60 -1.43 -10.00
N ARG A 105 -12.40 -1.01 -11.24
CA ARG A 105 -12.64 -1.85 -12.41
C ARG A 105 -11.34 -2.47 -12.92
N MET A 106 -11.26 -3.80 -12.88
CA MET A 106 -10.09 -4.53 -13.35
C MET A 106 -9.95 -4.44 -14.87
N PRO A 107 -8.71 -4.37 -15.40
CA PRO A 107 -8.45 -4.56 -16.83
C PRO A 107 -8.98 -5.91 -17.34
N VAL A 108 -9.49 -5.95 -18.58
CA VAL A 108 -10.11 -7.18 -19.15
C VAL A 108 -9.16 -8.37 -19.12
N GLU A 109 -7.90 -8.13 -19.48
CA GLU A 109 -6.84 -9.16 -19.52
C GLU A 109 -6.42 -9.66 -18.14
N SER A 110 -6.89 -9.01 -17.08
CA SER A 110 -6.54 -9.32 -15.70
C SER A 110 -7.71 -9.92 -14.91
N LEU A 111 -8.79 -10.24 -15.60
CA LEU A 111 -10.03 -10.68 -14.99
C LEU A 111 -9.84 -11.98 -14.17
N GLN A 112 -10.13 -11.89 -12.88
CA GLN A 112 -10.26 -13.04 -12.00
C GLN A 112 -11.67 -13.01 -11.37
N LYS A 113 -12.49 -13.98 -11.77
CA LYS A 113 -13.90 -14.06 -11.35
C LYS A 113 -14.02 -14.79 -10.01
N ASN A 114 -15.08 -14.43 -9.29
CA ASN A 114 -15.49 -15.13 -8.06
C ASN A 114 -14.42 -15.12 -6.94
N VAL A 115 -13.61 -14.07 -6.87
CA VAL A 115 -12.71 -13.88 -5.73
C VAL A 115 -13.54 -13.50 -4.51
N LYS A 116 -13.34 -14.20 -3.42
CA LYS A 116 -13.94 -13.88 -2.13
C LYS A 116 -12.94 -14.18 -1.02
N VAL A 117 -12.48 -13.14 -0.35
CA VAL A 117 -11.58 -13.20 0.80
C VAL A 117 -12.22 -12.41 1.92
N ASN A 118 -12.43 -13.04 3.06
CA ASN A 118 -13.07 -12.40 4.21
C ASN A 118 -12.09 -12.26 5.37
N ASN A 119 -12.25 -11.17 6.12
CA ASN A 119 -11.57 -10.88 7.38
C ASN A 119 -10.06 -11.11 7.30
N ALA A 120 -9.42 -10.46 6.32
CA ALA A 120 -7.98 -10.54 6.08
C ALA A 120 -7.29 -9.21 6.42
N VAL A 121 -6.11 -9.25 7.01
CA VAL A 121 -5.32 -8.03 7.24
C VAL A 121 -4.89 -7.45 5.91
N LEU A 122 -5.22 -6.18 5.67
CA LEU A 122 -4.69 -5.41 4.55
C LEU A 122 -3.30 -4.87 4.91
N TRP A 123 -2.33 -5.10 4.04
CA TRP A 123 -0.97 -4.59 4.24
C TRP A 123 -0.24 -4.48 2.91
N GLY A 124 0.85 -3.74 2.88
CA GLY A 124 1.62 -3.55 1.66
C GLY A 124 2.10 -2.12 1.48
N GLY A 125 2.13 -1.64 0.25
CA GLY A 125 2.58 -0.33 -0.17
C GLY A 125 3.67 -0.40 -1.24
N ASN A 126 4.69 0.46 -1.15
CA ASN A 126 5.78 0.49 -2.10
C ASN A 126 6.62 -0.81 -2.06
N LEU A 127 6.74 -1.49 -3.21
CA LEU A 127 7.38 -2.80 -3.32
C LEU A 127 8.87 -2.76 -2.97
N ALA A 128 9.60 -1.76 -3.45
CA ALA A 128 11.03 -1.64 -3.20
C ALA A 128 11.31 -1.42 -1.71
N VAL A 129 10.53 -0.55 -1.07
CA VAL A 129 10.63 -0.27 0.36
C VAL A 129 10.27 -1.51 1.17
N LEU A 130 9.14 -2.15 0.89
CA LEU A 130 8.68 -3.36 1.57
C LEU A 130 9.72 -4.47 1.48
N THR A 131 10.25 -4.72 0.29
CA THR A 131 11.25 -5.78 0.06
C THR A 131 12.54 -5.50 0.81
N SER A 132 12.96 -4.23 0.92
CA SER A 132 14.16 -3.83 1.68
C SER A 132 14.07 -4.11 3.18
N MET A 133 12.86 -4.24 3.71
CA MET A 133 12.61 -4.52 5.14
C MET A 133 12.58 -6.02 5.47
N LEU A 134 12.57 -6.88 4.45
CA LEU A 134 12.47 -8.33 4.63
C LEU A 134 13.60 -8.86 5.54
N GLY A 135 13.24 -9.69 6.51
CA GLY A 135 14.18 -10.23 7.50
C GLY A 135 14.49 -9.29 8.67
N THR A 136 13.94 -8.09 8.70
CA THR A 136 14.08 -7.15 9.82
C THR A 136 12.94 -7.29 10.83
N PRO A 137 13.11 -6.84 12.09
CA PRO A 137 12.04 -6.83 13.10
C PRO A 137 10.94 -5.79 12.82
N TYR A 138 11.03 -5.05 11.72
CA TYR A 138 10.08 -4.03 11.26
C TYR A 138 9.21 -4.53 10.11
N PHE A 139 9.53 -5.69 9.54
CA PHE A 139 8.72 -6.35 8.53
C PHE A 139 7.54 -7.07 9.21
N PRO A 140 6.28 -6.76 8.89
CA PRO A 140 5.13 -7.38 9.53
C PRO A 140 4.98 -8.84 9.08
N LEU A 141 4.82 -9.75 10.03
CA LEU A 141 4.61 -11.19 9.77
C LEU A 141 3.12 -11.49 9.53
N VAL A 142 2.54 -10.89 8.48
CA VAL A 142 1.13 -11.10 8.13
C VAL A 142 0.97 -12.42 7.38
N LYS A 143 0.17 -13.31 7.94
CA LYS A 143 -0.29 -14.55 7.29
C LYS A 143 -1.77 -14.43 6.94
N LYS A 144 -2.17 -15.00 5.81
CA LYS A 144 -3.56 -14.97 5.32
C LYS A 144 -4.14 -13.54 5.18
N GLY A 145 -3.27 -12.58 4.84
CA GLY A 145 -3.62 -11.20 4.56
C GLY A 145 -3.98 -10.95 3.09
N VAL A 146 -4.37 -9.73 2.80
CA VAL A 146 -4.42 -9.15 1.45
C VAL A 146 -3.20 -8.24 1.33
N LEU A 147 -2.28 -8.59 0.44
CA LEU A 147 -1.08 -7.80 0.17
C LEU A 147 -1.31 -6.93 -1.05
N PHE A 148 -1.21 -5.61 -0.91
CA PHE A 148 -1.21 -4.73 -2.07
C PHE A 148 0.18 -4.13 -2.33
N LEU A 149 0.52 -3.91 -3.60
CA LEU A 149 1.85 -3.48 -4.02
C LEU A 149 1.73 -2.42 -5.13
N GLU A 150 2.56 -1.38 -5.04
CA GLU A 150 2.77 -0.38 -6.07
C GLU A 150 4.27 -0.07 -6.16
N ASP A 151 4.72 0.59 -7.23
CA ASP A 151 6.07 1.16 -7.29
C ASP A 151 6.20 2.23 -8.38
N VAL A 152 7.27 3.02 -8.29
CA VAL A 152 7.60 4.09 -9.24
C VAL A 152 9.05 3.98 -9.71
N GLY A 153 9.28 4.12 -11.01
CA GLY A 153 10.63 4.16 -11.58
C GLY A 153 11.36 2.81 -11.65
N GLU A 154 10.73 1.72 -11.19
CA GLU A 154 11.34 0.40 -11.20
C GLU A 154 11.05 -0.34 -12.51
N HIS A 155 12.12 -0.78 -13.19
CA HIS A 155 12.00 -1.55 -14.43
C HIS A 155 11.38 -2.95 -14.15
N PRO A 156 10.56 -3.53 -15.07
CA PRO A 156 9.90 -4.82 -14.85
C PRO A 156 10.81 -5.95 -14.37
N TYR A 157 12.06 -6.04 -14.80
CA TYR A 157 12.99 -7.06 -14.30
C TYR A 157 13.42 -6.83 -12.84
N LYS A 158 13.43 -5.58 -12.37
CA LYS A 158 13.68 -5.27 -10.96
C LYS A 158 12.46 -5.63 -10.11
N ILE A 159 11.26 -5.29 -10.60
CA ILE A 159 9.99 -5.69 -9.99
C ILE A 159 9.94 -7.21 -9.87
N GLU A 160 10.26 -7.94 -10.93
CA GLU A 160 10.31 -9.41 -10.89
C GLU A 160 11.30 -9.94 -9.86
N ARG A 161 12.49 -9.33 -9.75
CA ARG A 161 13.50 -9.73 -8.77
C ARG A 161 12.98 -9.56 -7.33
N MET A 162 12.35 -8.44 -7.03
CA MET A 162 11.77 -8.16 -5.71
C MET A 162 10.62 -9.12 -5.38
N LEU A 163 9.73 -9.35 -6.33
CA LEU A 163 8.63 -10.31 -6.17
C LEU A 163 9.14 -11.75 -6.02
N THR A 164 10.18 -12.12 -6.75
CA THR A 164 10.84 -13.43 -6.61
C THR A 164 11.49 -13.57 -5.23
N GLN A 165 12.08 -12.51 -4.70
CA GLN A 165 12.63 -12.50 -3.34
C GLN A 165 11.52 -12.74 -2.29
N LEU A 166 10.38 -12.05 -2.41
CA LEU A 166 9.23 -12.26 -1.53
C LEU A 166 8.61 -13.66 -1.69
N LEU A 167 8.60 -14.20 -2.92
CA LEU A 167 8.16 -15.56 -3.20
C LEU A 167 9.07 -16.58 -2.50
N ASN A 168 10.39 -16.50 -2.72
CA ASN A 168 11.37 -17.40 -2.12
C ASN A 168 11.42 -17.31 -0.59
N ALA A 169 11.10 -16.15 -0.03
CA ALA A 169 10.97 -15.94 1.41
C ALA A 169 9.64 -16.45 2.00
N GLY A 170 8.76 -17.02 1.18
CA GLY A 170 7.47 -17.55 1.63
C GLY A 170 6.41 -16.48 1.95
N VAL A 171 6.65 -15.22 1.60
CA VAL A 171 5.72 -14.12 1.92
C VAL A 171 4.47 -14.21 1.07
N LEU A 172 4.63 -14.37 -0.26
CA LEU A 172 3.51 -14.29 -1.21
C LEU A 172 2.55 -15.47 -1.07
N GLN A 173 3.05 -16.69 -0.92
CA GLN A 173 2.24 -17.91 -0.79
C GLN A 173 1.39 -17.92 0.48
N ASN A 174 1.82 -17.19 1.50
CA ASN A 174 1.13 -17.12 2.79
C ASN A 174 -0.02 -16.10 2.81
N GLN A 175 -0.28 -15.39 1.70
CA GLN A 175 -1.39 -14.45 1.61
C GLN A 175 -2.69 -15.15 1.15
N LYS A 176 -3.83 -14.47 1.34
CA LYS A 176 -5.12 -14.85 0.75
C LYS A 176 -5.31 -14.27 -0.66
N ALA A 177 -4.74 -13.11 -0.91
CA ALA A 177 -4.73 -12.45 -2.22
C ALA A 177 -3.58 -11.45 -2.33
N ILE A 178 -3.17 -11.16 -3.57
CA ILE A 178 -2.26 -10.07 -3.91
C ILE A 178 -3.01 -9.11 -4.83
N VAL A 179 -2.88 -7.81 -4.58
CA VAL A 179 -3.51 -6.76 -5.36
C VAL A 179 -2.44 -5.80 -5.87
N PHE A 180 -2.28 -5.70 -7.18
CA PHE A 180 -1.35 -4.75 -7.79
C PHE A 180 -2.05 -3.42 -8.03
N GLY A 181 -1.49 -2.37 -7.45
CA GLY A 181 -1.74 -0.99 -7.78
C GLY A 181 -1.01 -0.56 -9.05
N GLN A 182 -0.63 0.71 -9.09
CA GLN A 182 0.01 1.30 -10.25
C GLN A 182 1.55 1.18 -10.14
N PHE A 183 2.16 0.77 -11.25
CA PHE A 183 3.62 0.74 -11.41
C PHE A 183 3.96 1.70 -12.54
N THR A 184 4.58 2.82 -12.20
CA THR A 184 4.71 3.96 -13.11
C THR A 184 6.16 4.36 -13.34
N SER A 185 6.37 5.30 -14.27
CA SER A 185 7.64 6.00 -14.51
C SER A 185 8.83 5.10 -14.85
N TYR A 186 8.60 3.88 -15.35
CA TYR A 186 9.64 3.06 -15.97
C TYR A 186 9.58 3.16 -17.49
N LYS A 187 10.69 2.93 -18.16
CA LYS A 187 10.80 2.99 -19.62
C LYS A 187 11.30 1.67 -20.18
N LEU A 188 10.50 1.07 -21.05
CA LEU A 188 10.91 -0.11 -21.80
C LEU A 188 11.83 0.29 -22.96
N ILE A 189 12.78 -0.57 -23.27
CA ILE A 189 13.76 -0.38 -24.34
C ILE A 189 13.73 -1.57 -25.31
N PRO A 190 14.23 -1.45 -26.55
CA PRO A 190 14.22 -2.55 -27.52
C PRO A 190 14.91 -3.83 -27.03
N HIS A 191 15.90 -3.70 -26.13
CA HIS A 191 16.60 -4.84 -25.53
C HIS A 191 15.70 -5.72 -24.64
N ASP A 192 14.59 -5.18 -24.14
CA ASP A 192 13.61 -5.95 -23.34
C ASP A 192 12.85 -6.98 -24.16
N LYS A 193 12.87 -6.91 -25.50
CA LYS A 193 12.26 -7.89 -26.40
C LYS A 193 10.81 -8.25 -26.05
N GLY A 194 10.03 -7.26 -25.60
CA GLY A 194 8.63 -7.44 -25.22
C GLY A 194 8.41 -7.86 -23.77
N PHE A 195 9.46 -8.05 -22.95
CA PHE A 195 9.33 -8.27 -21.52
C PHE A 195 8.75 -7.02 -20.85
N LYS A 196 7.68 -7.16 -20.09
CA LYS A 196 6.94 -6.06 -19.49
C LYS A 196 6.28 -6.49 -18.17
N LEU A 197 5.74 -5.54 -17.42
CA LEU A 197 5.09 -5.82 -16.12
C LEU A 197 4.03 -6.92 -16.22
N LYS A 198 3.24 -6.94 -17.31
CA LYS A 198 2.25 -8.01 -17.53
C LYS A 198 2.90 -9.40 -17.53
N THR A 199 4.09 -9.55 -18.12
CA THR A 199 4.84 -10.82 -18.12
C THR A 199 5.18 -11.29 -16.71
N VAL A 200 5.57 -10.35 -15.84
CA VAL A 200 5.88 -10.63 -14.42
C VAL A 200 4.63 -11.06 -13.66
N ILE A 201 3.51 -10.35 -13.85
CA ILE A 201 2.24 -10.67 -13.18
C ILE A 201 1.68 -12.01 -13.64
N ASP A 202 1.73 -12.31 -14.94
CA ASP A 202 1.26 -13.59 -15.49
C ASP A 202 2.10 -14.78 -14.95
N ARG A 203 3.41 -14.60 -14.80
CA ARG A 203 4.27 -15.57 -14.13
C ARG A 203 3.81 -15.81 -12.68
N LEU A 204 3.57 -14.76 -11.91
CA LEU A 204 3.09 -14.92 -10.52
C LEU A 204 1.74 -15.65 -10.45
N ARG A 205 0.83 -15.39 -11.38
CA ARG A 205 -0.46 -16.09 -11.47
C ARG A 205 -0.29 -17.58 -11.75
N THR A 206 0.78 -17.96 -12.46
CA THR A 206 1.09 -19.36 -12.73
C THR A 206 1.68 -20.04 -11.50
N GLU A 207 2.53 -19.35 -10.75
CA GLU A 207 3.24 -19.92 -9.59
C GLU A 207 2.39 -19.92 -8.30
N LEU A 208 1.47 -18.96 -8.15
CA LEU A 208 0.66 -18.79 -6.95
C LEU A 208 -0.73 -19.40 -7.12
N LYS A 209 -1.19 -20.10 -6.09
CA LYS A 209 -2.56 -20.67 -6.03
C LYS A 209 -3.59 -19.71 -5.40
N ILE A 210 -3.24 -18.44 -5.28
CA ILE A 210 -4.08 -17.41 -4.68
C ILE A 210 -4.44 -16.35 -5.72
N PRO A 211 -5.53 -15.60 -5.55
CA PRO A 211 -5.88 -14.50 -6.44
C PRO A 211 -4.78 -13.45 -6.56
N VAL A 212 -4.50 -13.00 -7.80
CA VAL A 212 -3.58 -11.92 -8.12
C VAL A 212 -4.33 -10.90 -8.96
N LEU A 213 -4.90 -9.89 -8.32
CA LEU A 213 -5.68 -8.82 -8.94
C LEU A 213 -4.78 -7.66 -9.37
N THR A 214 -5.27 -6.87 -10.32
CA THR A 214 -4.58 -5.67 -10.82
C THR A 214 -5.55 -4.52 -10.99
N GLY A 215 -5.01 -3.32 -11.21
CA GLY A 215 -5.80 -2.14 -11.52
C GLY A 215 -6.28 -1.36 -10.30
N LEU A 216 -5.87 -1.73 -9.08
CA LEU A 216 -6.16 -0.91 -7.90
C LEU A 216 -5.68 0.52 -8.16
N PRO A 217 -6.54 1.54 -8.01
CA PRO A 217 -6.16 2.94 -8.23
C PRO A 217 -5.39 3.47 -7.02
N PHE A 218 -4.15 2.98 -6.87
CA PHE A 218 -3.23 3.37 -5.82
C PHE A 218 -1.77 3.29 -6.30
N GLY A 219 -0.96 4.27 -5.92
CA GLY A 219 0.46 4.40 -6.25
C GLY A 219 0.85 5.85 -6.56
N HIS A 220 1.96 6.03 -7.28
CA HIS A 220 2.44 7.35 -7.71
C HIS A 220 1.68 7.82 -8.96
N VAL A 221 0.40 8.10 -8.76
CA VAL A 221 -0.58 8.58 -9.75
C VAL A 221 -1.46 9.62 -9.10
N SER A 222 -2.13 10.48 -9.90
CA SER A 222 -3.04 11.50 -9.36
C SER A 222 -4.24 10.84 -8.67
N THR A 223 -4.98 9.99 -9.41
CA THR A 223 -6.11 9.26 -8.84
C THR A 223 -5.63 8.14 -7.92
N LYS A 224 -5.84 8.29 -6.64
CA LYS A 224 -5.49 7.28 -5.64
C LYS A 224 -6.54 7.19 -4.53
N VAL A 225 -6.88 5.96 -4.17
CA VAL A 225 -7.72 5.68 -3.00
C VAL A 225 -6.88 5.62 -1.74
N LEU A 226 -7.50 5.72 -0.57
CA LEU A 226 -6.84 5.50 0.70
C LEU A 226 -6.98 4.03 1.13
N LEU A 227 -5.94 3.49 1.78
CA LEU A 227 -5.88 2.09 2.15
C LEU A 227 -5.39 1.93 3.60
N PRO A 228 -6.19 1.32 4.50
CA PRO A 228 -5.84 1.17 5.91
C PRO A 228 -4.89 -0.02 6.14
N ILE A 229 -3.60 0.26 6.36
CA ILE A 229 -2.60 -0.75 6.73
C ILE A 229 -2.93 -1.32 8.11
N GLY A 230 -3.11 -2.62 8.17
CA GLY A 230 -3.39 -3.33 9.42
C GLY A 230 -4.88 -3.58 9.69
N ALA A 231 -5.77 -2.93 8.96
CA ALA A 231 -7.20 -3.16 9.08
C ALA A 231 -7.61 -4.56 8.58
N LYS A 232 -8.70 -5.07 9.10
CA LYS A 232 -9.37 -6.26 8.56
C LYS A 232 -10.25 -5.85 7.39
N VAL A 233 -10.09 -6.54 6.27
CA VAL A 233 -10.83 -6.24 5.05
C VAL A 233 -11.49 -7.47 4.47
N ASP A 234 -12.55 -7.24 3.72
CA ASP A 234 -13.16 -8.19 2.80
C ASP A 234 -12.81 -7.77 1.37
N LEU A 235 -12.37 -8.73 0.54
CA LEU A 235 -12.07 -8.53 -0.87
C LEU A 235 -12.98 -9.42 -1.70
N ALA A 236 -13.71 -8.82 -2.63
CA ALA A 236 -14.62 -9.55 -3.52
C ALA A 236 -14.50 -9.05 -4.96
N THR A 237 -14.88 -9.91 -5.93
CA THR A 237 -15.00 -9.50 -7.33
C THR A 237 -16.38 -9.89 -7.90
N GLU A 238 -16.99 -8.97 -8.65
CA GLU A 238 -18.21 -9.20 -9.42
C GLU A 238 -17.99 -8.75 -10.86
N GLY A 239 -17.96 -9.70 -11.78
CA GLY A 239 -17.58 -9.41 -13.16
C GLY A 239 -16.17 -8.82 -13.25
N ARG A 240 -16.07 -7.55 -13.64
CA ARG A 240 -14.83 -6.79 -13.71
C ARG A 240 -14.61 -5.89 -12.49
N ASP A 241 -15.62 -5.75 -11.66
CA ASP A 241 -15.55 -4.85 -10.52
C ASP A 241 -14.96 -5.61 -9.32
N ALA A 242 -14.03 -4.96 -8.65
CA ALA A 242 -13.39 -5.46 -7.43
C ALA A 242 -13.69 -4.50 -6.29
N PHE A 243 -13.93 -5.04 -5.12
CA PHE A 243 -14.32 -4.30 -3.92
C PHE A 243 -13.43 -4.71 -2.76
N LEU A 244 -12.93 -3.73 -2.04
CA LEU A 244 -12.15 -3.89 -0.82
C LEU A 244 -12.85 -3.10 0.28
N VAL A 245 -13.41 -3.79 1.27
CA VAL A 245 -14.25 -3.20 2.30
C VAL A 245 -13.64 -3.46 3.68
N TRP A 246 -13.58 -2.44 4.52
CA TRP A 246 -13.03 -2.52 5.89
C TRP A 246 -14.04 -2.10 6.96
N GLY A 247 -15.18 -1.50 6.58
CA GLY A 247 -16.16 -1.00 7.53
C GLY A 247 -15.68 0.23 8.31
N HIS A 248 -16.33 0.50 9.42
CA HIS A 248 -15.91 1.57 10.33
C HIS A 248 -14.67 1.17 11.13
N ILE A 249 -13.60 1.97 11.06
CA ILE A 249 -12.31 1.74 11.76
C ILE A 249 -11.72 3.04 12.28
#